data_82f8f99b55f210d0fc550987aef9f096
#
_entry.id   82f8f99b55f210d0fc550987aef9f096
#
_cell.length_a   1.000
_cell.length_b   1.000
_cell.length_c   1.000
_cell.angle_alpha   90.00
_cell.angle_beta   90.00
_cell.angle_gamma   90.00
#
_symmetry.space_group_name_H-M   'P 1'
#
loop_
_entity.id
_entity.type
_entity.pdbx_description
1 polymer ?
#
loop_
_entity_poly.entity_id
_entity_poly.type
_entity_poly.pdbx_seq_one_letter_code
_entity_poly.pdbx_strand_id
1 'polypeptide(L)'
;MRVGYFAWHEKPGYWGDVVRHFAPSARLLDVGCGTAWLGAHFEDYTGVDVSADAIEAARGRGLEVFPIEVGQSLPFADASFDGVVLKDVLEHVGDPVPLVRDVRRVLRPGGRVFASSPDAQRWVWDDYTHRRPFTRKSFRLLFADQGFEVERVGYESVMPGTGIVSGWTRRKRRPRMLAAAAWLPLVRRNVWLVARR
;
A
#
# COMPACT_ATOMS: atom_id res chain seq x y z
N MET A 1 6.09 -17.79 -8.51
CA MET A 1 4.95 -16.81 -8.48
C MET A 1 4.29 -16.79 -9.86
N ARG A 2 2.97 -16.50 -10.01
CA ARG A 2 2.31 -16.50 -11.33
C ARG A 2 2.86 -15.39 -12.21
N VAL A 3 3.24 -15.72 -13.45
CA VAL A 3 3.62 -14.73 -14.47
C VAL A 3 2.49 -13.71 -14.61
N GLY A 4 2.80 -12.41 -14.49
CA GLY A 4 1.81 -11.34 -14.59
C GLY A 4 1.18 -10.86 -13.27
N TYR A 5 1.51 -11.46 -12.10
CA TYR A 5 1.00 -11.00 -10.80
C TYR A 5 1.32 -9.51 -10.54
N PHE A 6 2.51 -9.05 -10.95
CA PHE A 6 2.95 -7.67 -10.77
C PHE A 6 2.63 -6.73 -11.95
N ALA A 7 1.97 -7.20 -13.01
CA ALA A 7 1.67 -6.36 -14.18
C ALA A 7 0.78 -5.13 -13.88
N TRP A 8 0.10 -5.13 -12.75
CA TRP A 8 -0.68 -3.98 -12.27
C TRP A 8 0.19 -2.80 -11.86
N HIS A 9 1.36 -3.08 -11.27
CA HIS A 9 2.28 -2.09 -10.73
C HIS A 9 2.90 -1.21 -11.82
N GLU A 10 2.97 -1.72 -13.06
CA GLU A 10 3.52 -1.05 -14.22
C GLU A 10 2.55 -0.03 -14.82
N LYS A 11 1.27 -0.06 -14.43
CA LYS A 11 0.26 0.82 -15.05
C LYS A 11 0.49 2.28 -14.67
N PRO A 12 0.50 3.19 -15.65
CA PRO A 12 0.58 4.61 -15.39
C PRO A 12 -0.52 5.06 -14.42
N GLY A 13 -0.12 5.75 -13.35
CA GLY A 13 -1.03 6.29 -12.34
C GLY A 13 -1.45 5.30 -11.24
N TYR A 14 -1.01 4.03 -11.28
CA TYR A 14 -1.26 3.06 -10.19
C TYR A 14 -0.76 3.56 -8.83
N TRP A 15 0.38 4.23 -8.81
CA TRP A 15 1.02 4.76 -7.60
C TRP A 15 0.60 6.19 -7.23
N GLY A 16 -0.25 6.83 -8.04
CA GLY A 16 -0.64 8.23 -7.83
C GLY A 16 -1.30 8.50 -6.48
N ASP A 17 -1.99 7.52 -5.91
CA ASP A 17 -2.60 7.64 -4.59
C ASP A 17 -1.56 7.53 -3.45
N VAL A 18 -0.44 6.88 -3.67
CA VAL A 18 0.67 6.76 -2.72
C VAL A 18 1.57 7.99 -2.79
N VAL A 19 2.07 8.31 -3.98
CA VAL A 19 3.07 9.35 -4.23
C VAL A 19 2.67 10.71 -3.67
N ARG A 20 1.39 11.08 -3.76
CA ARG A 20 0.90 12.38 -3.26
C ARG A 20 1.02 12.58 -1.74
N HIS A 21 1.32 11.54 -0.97
CA HIS A 21 1.42 11.61 0.48
C HIS A 21 2.84 11.81 0.99
N PHE A 22 3.83 11.72 0.10
CA PHE A 22 5.25 11.82 0.44
C PHE A 22 5.96 12.83 -0.47
N ALA A 23 6.98 13.50 0.06
CA ALA A 23 7.87 14.30 -0.77
C ALA A 23 8.75 13.38 -1.63
N PRO A 24 9.12 13.76 -2.86
CA PRO A 24 10.03 12.94 -3.69
C PRO A 24 11.39 12.67 -3.03
N SER A 25 11.87 13.58 -2.20
CA SER A 25 13.11 13.47 -1.41
C SER A 25 12.93 12.74 -0.07
N ALA A 26 11.74 12.23 0.25
CA ALA A 26 11.52 11.46 1.46
C ALA A 26 12.26 10.12 1.38
N ARG A 27 12.93 9.72 2.46
CA ARG A 27 13.46 8.38 2.62
C ARG A 27 12.32 7.40 2.84
N LEU A 28 12.02 6.63 1.81
CA LEU A 28 10.83 5.76 1.77
C LEU A 28 11.20 4.30 1.90
N LEU A 29 10.48 3.59 2.77
CA LEU A 29 10.47 2.13 2.84
C LEU A 29 9.17 1.58 2.22
N ASP A 30 9.31 0.65 1.28
CA ASP A 30 8.19 -0.07 0.66
C ASP A 30 8.21 -1.53 1.12
N VAL A 31 7.24 -1.91 1.94
CA VAL A 31 7.12 -3.26 2.51
C VAL A 31 6.18 -4.08 1.64
N GLY A 32 6.66 -5.21 1.13
CA GLY A 32 5.97 -5.99 0.10
C GLY A 32 6.04 -5.28 -1.26
N CYS A 33 7.23 -4.78 -1.60
CA CYS A 33 7.45 -3.89 -2.74
C CYS A 33 7.24 -4.56 -4.10
N GLY A 34 7.16 -5.90 -4.16
CA GLY A 34 7.10 -6.64 -5.41
C GLY A 34 8.28 -6.28 -6.31
N THR A 35 7.99 -5.95 -7.57
CA THR A 35 9.00 -5.49 -8.52
C THR A 35 9.40 -4.02 -8.34
N ALA A 36 9.01 -3.36 -7.25
CA ALA A 36 9.45 -2.05 -6.79
C ALA A 36 9.23 -0.87 -7.77
N TRP A 37 8.13 -0.88 -8.53
CA TRP A 37 7.79 0.23 -9.45
C TRP A 37 7.56 1.57 -8.75
N LEU A 38 7.21 1.55 -7.46
CA LEU A 38 7.08 2.77 -6.66
C LEU A 38 8.42 3.52 -6.56
N GLY A 39 9.54 2.81 -6.57
CA GLY A 39 10.88 3.39 -6.45
C GLY A 39 11.23 4.43 -7.52
N ALA A 40 10.61 4.35 -8.71
CA ALA A 40 10.81 5.35 -9.76
C ALA A 40 10.32 6.77 -9.39
N HIS A 41 9.60 6.93 -8.30
CA HIS A 41 9.02 8.20 -7.85
C HIS A 41 9.78 8.86 -6.69
N PHE A 42 10.81 8.21 -6.14
CA PHE A 42 11.53 8.68 -4.94
C PHE A 42 13.04 8.63 -5.15
N GLU A 43 13.73 9.62 -4.59
CA GLU A 43 15.20 9.75 -4.66
C GLU A 43 15.90 8.79 -3.69
N ASP A 44 15.31 8.56 -2.50
CA ASP A 44 15.81 7.65 -1.45
C ASP A 44 14.75 6.58 -1.18
N TYR A 45 14.85 5.48 -1.91
CA TYR A 45 13.88 4.38 -1.87
C TYR A 45 14.56 3.07 -1.45
N THR A 46 13.94 2.39 -0.50
CA THR A 46 14.32 1.04 -0.06
C THR A 46 13.08 0.15 -0.11
N GLY A 47 13.20 -1.04 -0.70
CA GLY A 47 12.14 -2.05 -0.74
C GLY A 47 12.47 -3.30 0.07
N VAL A 48 11.45 -3.98 0.59
CA VAL A 48 11.56 -5.36 1.11
C VAL A 48 10.46 -6.22 0.54
N ASP A 49 10.78 -7.47 0.17
CA ASP A 49 9.80 -8.43 -0.32
C ASP A 49 10.21 -9.87 0.06
N VAL A 50 9.24 -10.78 0.05
CA VAL A 50 9.47 -12.21 0.29
C VAL A 50 9.79 -12.98 -1.00
N SER A 51 9.52 -12.39 -2.16
CA SER A 51 9.67 -13.00 -3.47
C SER A 51 11.06 -12.78 -4.05
N ALA A 52 11.87 -13.82 -4.15
CA ALA A 52 13.20 -13.76 -4.77
C ALA A 52 13.14 -13.24 -6.21
N ASP A 53 12.17 -13.70 -7.01
CA ASP A 53 12.01 -13.28 -8.41
C ASP A 53 11.70 -11.77 -8.53
N ALA A 54 10.85 -11.25 -7.61
CA ALA A 54 10.50 -9.83 -7.59
C ALA A 54 11.70 -8.97 -7.18
N ILE A 55 12.46 -9.41 -6.18
CA ILE A 55 13.70 -8.76 -5.72
C ILE A 55 14.74 -8.70 -6.84
N GLU A 56 14.96 -9.81 -7.56
CA GLU A 56 15.88 -9.86 -8.68
C GLU A 56 15.48 -8.87 -9.79
N ALA A 57 14.20 -8.85 -10.16
CA ALA A 57 13.67 -7.91 -11.14
C ALA A 57 13.83 -6.44 -10.72
N ALA A 58 13.61 -6.14 -9.43
CA ALA A 58 13.79 -4.78 -8.89
C ALA A 58 15.26 -4.35 -8.88
N ARG A 59 16.17 -5.22 -8.46
CA ARG A 59 17.63 -4.99 -8.47
C ARG A 59 18.16 -4.81 -9.89
N GLY A 60 17.63 -5.54 -10.87
CA GLY A 60 17.97 -5.38 -12.29
C GLY A 60 17.64 -3.97 -12.83
N ARG A 61 16.80 -3.20 -12.11
CA ARG A 61 16.50 -1.78 -12.41
C ARG A 61 17.28 -0.80 -11.55
N GLY A 62 18.28 -1.27 -10.78
CA GLY A 62 19.12 -0.43 -9.94
C GLY A 62 18.47 0.00 -8.62
N LEU A 63 17.39 -0.66 -8.18
CA LEU A 63 16.72 -0.32 -6.93
C LEU A 63 17.29 -1.09 -5.74
N GLU A 64 17.32 -0.46 -4.57
CA GLU A 64 17.74 -1.07 -3.32
C GLU A 64 16.59 -1.89 -2.73
N VAL A 65 16.66 -3.22 -2.85
CA VAL A 65 15.64 -4.15 -2.35
C VAL A 65 16.27 -5.31 -1.60
N PHE A 66 15.72 -5.63 -0.42
CA PHE A 66 16.19 -6.69 0.45
C PHE A 66 15.16 -7.80 0.61
N PRO A 67 15.59 -9.07 0.76
CA PRO A 67 14.70 -10.16 1.14
C PRO A 67 14.26 -10.01 2.60
N ILE A 68 13.02 -10.42 2.88
CA ILE A 68 12.47 -10.54 4.23
C ILE A 68 11.61 -11.79 4.31
N GLU A 69 11.54 -12.42 5.48
CA GLU A 69 10.62 -13.53 5.73
C GLU A 69 9.33 -13.03 6.39
N VAL A 70 8.22 -13.73 6.13
CA VAL A 70 6.93 -13.42 6.77
C VAL A 70 7.06 -13.56 8.29
N GLY A 71 6.71 -12.51 9.04
CA GLY A 71 6.80 -12.48 10.49
C GLY A 71 8.16 -12.07 11.05
N GLN A 72 9.15 -11.86 10.20
CA GLN A 72 10.44 -11.31 10.59
C GLN A 72 10.35 -9.80 10.83
N SER A 73 11.11 -9.29 11.80
CA SER A 73 11.24 -7.85 12.01
C SER A 73 11.95 -7.18 10.84
N LEU A 74 11.56 -5.96 10.52
CA LEU A 74 12.19 -5.15 9.48
C LEU A 74 13.67 -4.91 9.83
N PRO A 75 14.63 -5.22 8.94
CA PRO A 75 16.07 -5.21 9.24
C PRO A 75 16.66 -3.80 9.21
N PHE A 76 15.93 -2.83 9.76
CA PHE A 76 16.32 -1.43 9.79
C PHE A 76 16.32 -0.88 11.21
N ALA A 77 17.16 0.13 11.46
CA ALA A 77 17.23 0.81 12.73
C ALA A 77 15.94 1.61 13.00
N ASP A 78 15.73 1.93 14.29
CA ASP A 78 14.64 2.80 14.72
C ASP A 78 14.74 4.18 14.05
N ALA A 79 13.60 4.77 13.75
CA ALA A 79 13.51 6.13 13.21
C ALA A 79 14.39 6.37 11.95
N SER A 80 14.44 5.38 11.04
CA SER A 80 15.27 5.43 9.83
C SER A 80 14.57 6.06 8.63
N PHE A 81 13.22 6.04 8.56
CA PHE A 81 12.46 6.42 7.39
C PHE A 81 11.51 7.58 7.65
N ASP A 82 11.32 8.43 6.64
CA ASP A 82 10.31 9.51 6.65
C ASP A 82 8.92 8.98 6.29
N GLY A 83 8.89 7.93 5.45
CA GLY A 83 7.65 7.29 5.00
C GLY A 83 7.77 5.79 4.90
N VAL A 84 6.66 5.10 5.16
CA VAL A 84 6.52 3.65 4.92
C VAL A 84 5.27 3.40 4.10
N VAL A 85 5.37 2.49 3.14
CA VAL A 85 4.24 2.02 2.32
C VAL A 85 4.00 0.55 2.58
N LEU A 86 2.71 0.19 2.75
CA LEU A 86 2.19 -1.17 2.87
C LEU A 86 1.00 -1.27 1.90
N LYS A 87 1.26 -1.52 0.62
CA LYS A 87 0.20 -1.58 -0.38
C LYS A 87 -0.14 -3.04 -0.71
N ASP A 88 -1.34 -3.45 -0.28
CA ASP A 88 -1.88 -4.79 -0.50
C ASP A 88 -0.95 -5.89 0.06
N VAL A 89 -0.58 -5.75 1.35
CA VAL A 89 0.34 -6.62 2.10
C VAL A 89 -0.33 -7.23 3.33
N LEU A 90 -1.06 -6.41 4.10
CA LEU A 90 -1.54 -6.80 5.43
C LEU A 90 -2.58 -7.93 5.40
N GLU A 91 -3.30 -8.11 4.30
CA GLU A 91 -4.23 -9.21 4.06
C GLU A 91 -3.57 -10.57 3.96
N HIS A 92 -2.28 -10.61 3.58
CA HIS A 92 -1.50 -11.83 3.47
C HIS A 92 -0.82 -12.24 4.79
N VAL A 93 -0.77 -11.32 5.76
CA VAL A 93 -0.11 -11.54 7.05
C VAL A 93 -1.09 -12.16 8.06
N GLY A 94 -0.71 -13.28 8.67
CA GLY A 94 -1.55 -13.97 9.66
C GLY A 94 -1.86 -13.13 10.89
N ASP A 95 -0.83 -12.51 11.49
CA ASP A 95 -0.95 -11.50 12.54
C ASP A 95 -0.27 -10.20 12.07
N PRO A 96 -1.04 -9.15 11.73
CA PRO A 96 -0.48 -7.89 11.25
C PRO A 96 0.04 -6.99 12.38
N VAL A 97 -0.28 -7.26 13.64
CA VAL A 97 0.08 -6.38 14.77
C VAL A 97 1.59 -6.22 14.92
N PRO A 98 2.42 -7.29 14.91
CA PRO A 98 3.87 -7.15 14.99
C PRO A 98 4.44 -6.31 13.84
N LEU A 99 3.97 -6.52 12.62
CA LEU A 99 4.42 -5.75 11.46
C LEU A 99 4.08 -4.26 11.59
N VAL A 100 2.84 -3.92 12.01
CA VAL A 100 2.44 -2.51 12.19
C VAL A 100 3.22 -1.83 13.31
N ARG A 101 3.54 -2.54 14.40
CA ARG A 101 4.45 -2.05 15.46
C ARG A 101 5.84 -1.77 14.92
N ASP A 102 6.36 -2.68 14.10
CA ASP A 102 7.69 -2.56 13.54
C ASP A 102 7.78 -1.43 12.50
N VAL A 103 6.75 -1.24 11.69
CA VAL A 103 6.58 -0.06 10.82
C VAL A 103 6.63 1.23 11.66
N ARG A 104 5.95 1.26 12.81
CA ARG A 104 6.03 2.41 13.71
C ARG A 104 7.44 2.63 14.26
N ARG A 105 8.16 1.56 14.59
CA ARG A 105 9.54 1.62 15.09
C ARG A 105 10.48 2.26 14.07
N VAL A 106 10.44 1.81 12.83
CA VAL A 106 11.35 2.29 11.77
C VAL A 106 11.02 3.69 11.24
N LEU A 107 9.79 4.16 11.42
CA LEU A 107 9.41 5.54 11.07
C LEU A 107 10.04 6.53 12.04
N ARG A 108 10.46 7.69 11.55
CA ARG A 108 10.86 8.84 12.39
C ARG A 108 9.66 9.43 13.12
N PRO A 109 9.87 10.13 14.25
CA PRO A 109 8.81 10.95 14.84
C PRO A 109 8.23 11.91 13.79
N GLY A 110 6.90 11.91 13.62
CA GLY A 110 6.22 12.69 12.58
C GLY A 110 6.22 12.06 11.19
N GLY A 111 6.93 10.94 10.98
CA GLY A 111 6.89 10.16 9.74
C GLY A 111 5.52 9.56 9.48
N ARG A 112 5.23 9.26 8.22
CA ARG A 112 3.91 8.79 7.77
C ARG A 112 3.96 7.37 7.24
N VAL A 113 2.87 6.64 7.45
CA VAL A 113 2.59 5.38 6.76
C VAL A 113 1.40 5.57 5.82
N PHE A 114 1.55 5.05 4.59
CA PHE A 114 0.42 4.76 3.72
C PHE A 114 0.21 3.25 3.71
N ALA A 115 -1.03 2.81 3.93
CA ALA A 115 -1.39 1.41 3.83
C ALA A 115 -2.68 1.22 3.03
N SER A 116 -2.76 0.15 2.24
CA SER A 116 -3.98 -0.30 1.59
C SER A 116 -4.15 -1.81 1.70
N SER A 117 -5.40 -2.25 1.56
CA SER A 117 -5.77 -3.66 1.53
C SER A 117 -7.12 -3.80 0.82
N PRO A 118 -7.43 -4.92 0.17
CA PRO A 118 -8.77 -5.20 -0.33
C PRO A 118 -9.82 -5.04 0.77
N ASP A 119 -10.95 -4.36 0.44
CA ASP A 119 -12.08 -4.21 1.37
C ASP A 119 -12.73 -5.58 1.62
N ALA A 120 -13.22 -5.81 2.84
CA ALA A 120 -13.85 -7.05 3.29
C ALA A 120 -15.17 -7.35 2.52
N GLN A 121 -15.05 -7.64 1.24
CA GLN A 121 -16.10 -8.07 0.33
C GLN A 121 -15.95 -9.57 0.02
N ARG A 122 -17.00 -10.22 -0.51
CA ARG A 122 -16.94 -11.66 -0.81
C ARG A 122 -15.82 -12.04 -1.77
N TRP A 123 -15.53 -11.21 -2.76
CA TRP A 123 -14.50 -11.44 -3.77
C TRP A 123 -13.06 -11.44 -3.22
N VAL A 124 -12.83 -10.89 -2.02
CA VAL A 124 -11.49 -10.90 -1.41
C VAL A 124 -10.97 -12.32 -1.17
N TRP A 125 -11.89 -13.28 -1.01
CA TRP A 125 -11.58 -14.69 -0.81
C TRP A 125 -11.32 -15.46 -2.10
N ASP A 126 -11.43 -14.82 -3.28
CA ASP A 126 -11.06 -15.44 -4.56
C ASP A 126 -9.53 -15.60 -4.69
N ASP A 127 -8.77 -14.85 -3.90
CA ASP A 127 -7.34 -15.07 -3.69
C ASP A 127 -7.12 -15.91 -2.41
N TYR A 128 -6.70 -17.18 -2.59
CA TYR A 128 -6.49 -18.12 -1.49
C TYR A 128 -5.34 -17.73 -0.54
N THR A 129 -4.50 -16.77 -0.93
CA THR A 129 -3.39 -16.28 -0.11
C THR A 129 -3.83 -15.23 0.91
N HIS A 130 -5.03 -14.66 0.76
CA HIS A 130 -5.59 -13.74 1.72
C HIS A 130 -5.97 -14.47 3.02
N ARG A 131 -5.48 -13.98 4.12
CA ARG A 131 -5.73 -14.52 5.47
C ARG A 131 -6.69 -13.67 6.28
N ARG A 132 -6.76 -12.37 6.00
CA ARG A 132 -7.55 -11.42 6.78
C ARG A 132 -8.05 -10.26 5.90
N PRO A 133 -9.35 -10.18 5.62
CA PRO A 133 -9.92 -8.99 5.00
C PRO A 133 -10.08 -7.86 6.02
N PHE A 134 -10.00 -6.62 5.56
CA PHE A 134 -10.18 -5.45 6.40
C PHE A 134 -11.40 -4.64 5.99
N THR A 135 -12.20 -4.24 6.99
CA THR A 135 -13.14 -3.13 6.86
C THR A 135 -12.43 -1.83 7.16
N ARG A 136 -12.98 -0.69 6.74
CA ARG A 136 -12.45 0.62 7.11
C ARG A 136 -12.28 0.80 8.62
N LYS A 137 -13.21 0.28 9.41
CA LYS A 137 -13.16 0.36 10.88
C LYS A 137 -12.02 -0.48 11.45
N SER A 138 -11.92 -1.76 11.06
CA SER A 138 -10.86 -2.65 11.56
C SER A 138 -9.47 -2.20 11.12
N PHE A 139 -9.35 -1.69 9.88
CA PHE A 139 -8.09 -1.16 9.37
C PHE A 139 -7.63 0.08 10.16
N ARG A 140 -8.55 1.02 10.44
CA ARG A 140 -8.28 2.18 11.29
C ARG A 140 -7.85 1.77 12.70
N LEU A 141 -8.57 0.83 13.32
CA LEU A 141 -8.28 0.37 14.68
C LEU A 141 -6.92 -0.31 14.77
N LEU A 142 -6.54 -1.13 13.78
CA LEU A 142 -5.23 -1.79 13.73
C LEU A 142 -4.09 -0.78 13.92
N PHE A 143 -4.11 0.34 13.22
CA PHE A 143 -3.07 1.35 13.34
C PHE A 143 -3.20 2.21 14.61
N ALA A 144 -4.42 2.62 14.97
CA ALA A 144 -4.66 3.44 16.15
C ALA A 144 -4.23 2.72 17.44
N ASP A 145 -4.53 1.43 17.57
CA ASP A 145 -4.17 0.61 18.74
C ASP A 145 -2.65 0.38 18.85
N GLN A 146 -1.91 0.56 17.75
CA GLN A 146 -0.44 0.55 17.75
C GLN A 146 0.18 1.94 17.92
N GLY A 147 -0.62 2.95 18.28
CA GLY A 147 -0.15 4.29 18.65
C GLY A 147 0.09 5.22 17.45
N PHE A 148 -0.51 4.95 16.30
CA PHE A 148 -0.52 5.87 15.18
C PHE A 148 -1.66 6.90 15.30
N GLU A 149 -1.37 8.14 14.92
CA GLU A 149 -2.39 9.15 14.66
C GLU A 149 -2.95 8.94 13.24
N VAL A 150 -4.18 8.43 13.13
CA VAL A 150 -4.80 8.17 11.83
C VAL A 150 -5.34 9.49 11.25
N GLU A 151 -4.62 10.04 10.26
CA GLU A 151 -4.96 11.30 9.60
C GLU A 151 -6.14 11.13 8.64
N ARG A 152 -6.15 10.03 7.86
CA ARG A 152 -7.18 9.75 6.86
C ARG A 152 -7.41 8.25 6.71
N VAL A 153 -8.65 7.87 6.47
CA VAL A 153 -9.03 6.51 6.05
C VAL A 153 -10.17 6.61 5.05
N GLY A 154 -10.08 5.87 3.97
CA GLY A 154 -11.07 5.92 2.88
C GLY A 154 -11.18 4.62 2.10
N TYR A 155 -11.98 4.67 1.06
CA TYR A 155 -12.09 3.61 0.07
C TYR A 155 -11.55 4.07 -1.28
N GLU A 156 -10.81 3.19 -1.95
CA GLU A 156 -10.58 3.29 -3.37
C GLU A 156 -11.82 2.79 -4.08
N SER A 157 -12.39 3.63 -4.96
CA SER A 157 -13.59 3.31 -5.70
C SER A 157 -13.25 3.05 -7.15
N VAL A 158 -13.65 1.89 -7.64
CA VAL A 158 -13.65 1.59 -9.07
C VAL A 158 -15.10 1.42 -9.50
N MET A 159 -15.61 2.31 -10.36
CA MET A 159 -16.93 2.11 -10.97
C MET A 159 -16.82 1.05 -12.08
N PRO A 160 -17.73 0.07 -12.14
CA PRO A 160 -17.84 -0.80 -13.32
C PRO A 160 -17.94 0.05 -14.59
N GLY A 161 -17.11 -0.23 -15.60
CA GLY A 161 -17.07 0.54 -16.84
C GLY A 161 -16.18 1.79 -16.86
N THR A 162 -15.55 2.18 -15.73
CA THR A 162 -14.69 3.38 -15.68
C THR A 162 -13.34 3.23 -16.37
N GLY A 163 -12.97 2.03 -16.82
CA GLY A 163 -11.91 1.88 -17.81
C GLY A 163 -12.17 2.73 -19.07
N ILE A 164 -13.44 2.94 -19.40
CA ILE A 164 -13.89 3.80 -20.52
C ILE A 164 -13.91 5.29 -20.09
N VAL A 165 -14.27 5.58 -18.85
CA VAL A 165 -14.44 6.96 -18.33
C VAL A 165 -13.14 7.54 -17.79
N SER A 166 -12.16 6.73 -17.33
CA SER A 166 -10.86 7.22 -16.85
C SER A 166 -10.03 7.90 -17.94
N GLY A 167 -10.24 7.55 -19.21
CA GLY A 167 -9.70 8.27 -20.38
C GLY A 167 -10.30 9.67 -20.53
N TRP A 168 -11.54 9.88 -20.09
CA TRP A 168 -12.28 11.13 -20.27
C TRP A 168 -12.13 12.10 -19.09
N THR A 169 -11.87 11.59 -17.88
CA THR A 169 -11.78 12.38 -16.63
C THR A 169 -10.36 12.80 -16.24
N ARG A 170 -9.34 12.61 -17.09
CA ARG A 170 -7.99 13.17 -16.90
C ARG A 170 -7.95 14.70 -16.87
N ARG A 171 -9.04 15.37 -17.23
CA ARG A 171 -9.19 16.83 -17.11
C ARG A 171 -10.07 17.21 -15.92
N LYS A 172 -9.40 17.64 -14.82
CA LYS A 172 -9.91 18.54 -13.77
C LYS A 172 -11.27 18.18 -13.12
N ARG A 173 -11.21 17.77 -11.88
CA ARG A 173 -12.29 17.56 -10.90
C ARG A 173 -12.92 16.16 -10.98
N ARG A 174 -12.55 15.30 -10.01
CA ARG A 174 -13.38 14.12 -9.71
C ARG A 174 -14.79 14.63 -9.36
N PRO A 175 -15.82 14.29 -10.10
CA PRO A 175 -17.17 14.72 -9.75
C PRO A 175 -17.52 14.19 -8.35
N ARG A 176 -18.21 14.99 -7.56
CA ARG A 176 -18.76 14.57 -6.24
C ARG A 176 -19.55 13.26 -6.30
N MET A 177 -20.12 12.93 -7.48
CA MET A 177 -20.79 11.66 -7.76
C MET A 177 -19.89 10.42 -7.59
N LEU A 178 -18.59 10.49 -7.95
CA LEU A 178 -17.68 9.35 -7.77
C LEU A 178 -17.34 9.14 -6.29
N ALA A 179 -17.32 10.19 -5.49
CA ALA A 179 -17.16 10.08 -4.04
C ALA A 179 -18.37 9.41 -3.38
N ALA A 180 -19.59 9.70 -3.84
CA ALA A 180 -20.81 9.05 -3.36
C ALA A 180 -20.85 7.56 -3.76
N ALA A 181 -20.41 7.21 -4.97
CA ALA A 181 -20.33 5.82 -5.44
C ALA A 181 -19.36 4.97 -4.60
N ALA A 182 -18.36 5.58 -3.95
CA ALA A 182 -17.43 4.91 -3.05
C ALA A 182 -18.12 4.23 -1.83
N TRP A 183 -19.33 4.64 -1.51
CA TRP A 183 -20.12 4.05 -0.43
C TRP A 183 -20.94 2.83 -0.86
N LEU A 184 -21.06 2.57 -2.17
CA LEU A 184 -21.77 1.40 -2.68
C LEU A 184 -20.87 0.17 -2.56
N PRO A 185 -21.31 -0.93 -1.90
CA PRO A 185 -20.50 -2.13 -1.71
C PRO A 185 -19.93 -2.73 -2.99
N LEU A 186 -20.65 -2.60 -4.10
CA LEU A 186 -20.27 -3.13 -5.43
C LEU A 186 -19.13 -2.38 -6.12
N VAL A 187 -18.79 -1.17 -5.66
CA VAL A 187 -17.77 -0.30 -6.27
C VAL A 187 -16.54 -0.10 -5.40
N ARG A 188 -16.61 -0.47 -4.12
CA ARG A 188 -15.44 -0.44 -3.22
C ARG A 188 -14.53 -1.60 -3.55
N ARG A 189 -13.25 -1.33 -3.71
CA ARG A 189 -12.23 -2.35 -3.94
C ARG A 189 -11.24 -2.43 -2.79
N ASN A 190 -10.60 -1.33 -2.47
CA ASN A 190 -9.60 -1.28 -1.42
C ASN A 190 -9.99 -0.29 -0.33
N VAL A 191 -9.65 -0.60 0.90
CA VAL A 191 -9.56 0.36 1.99
C VAL A 191 -8.12 0.88 2.02
N TRP A 192 -7.95 2.17 2.25
CA TRP A 192 -6.65 2.79 2.42
C TRP A 192 -6.62 3.72 3.63
N LEU A 193 -5.43 3.95 4.14
CA LEU A 193 -5.23 4.85 5.28
C LEU A 193 -3.89 5.57 5.15
N VAL A 194 -3.86 6.80 5.70
CA VAL A 194 -2.64 7.54 6.02
C VAL A 194 -2.63 7.81 7.50
N ALA A 195 -1.53 7.49 8.16
CA ALA A 195 -1.36 7.72 9.58
C ALA A 195 0.06 8.22 9.88
N ARG A 196 0.22 8.94 11.00
CA ARG A 196 1.47 9.52 11.47
C ARG A 196 1.96 8.79 12.73
N ARG A 197 3.30 8.62 12.82
CA ARG A 197 3.95 8.19 14.06
C ARG A 197 3.91 9.25 15.13
#